data_7afb3a6ff886bd6d7bf94b41d2c63de7
#
_entry.id   7afb3a6ff886bd6d7bf94b41d2c63de7
#
_cell.length_a   1.000
_cell.length_b   1.000
_cell.length_c   1.000
_cell.angle_alpha   90.00
_cell.angle_beta   90.00
_cell.angle_gamma   90.00
#
_symmetry.space_group_name_H-M   'P 1'
#
loop_
_entity.id
_entity.type
_entity.pdbx_description
1 polymer ?
#
loop_
_entity_poly.entity_id
_entity_poly.type
_entity_poly.pdbx_seq_one_letter_code
_entity_poly.pdbx_strand_id
1 'polypeptide(L)' 'MKATIIIPNINGKGWLKDSIESVYAQTEQDFELIVVDNGSTDESLEQARSYRSRPNFQLIE' A
#
# COMPACT_ATOMS: atom_id res chain seq x y z
N MET A 1 10.97 8.69 -15.29
CA MET A 1 11.72 8.27 -14.08
C MET A 1 10.77 7.57 -13.13
N LYS A 2 11.18 6.41 -12.65
CA LYS A 2 10.35 5.62 -11.75
C LYS A 2 10.45 6.15 -10.33
N ALA A 3 9.31 6.34 -9.68
CA ALA A 3 9.26 6.74 -8.28
C ALA A 3 8.97 5.53 -7.40
N THR A 4 9.53 5.50 -6.21
CA THR A 4 9.23 4.50 -5.19
C THR A 4 8.46 5.17 -4.07
N ILE A 5 7.27 4.65 -3.77
CA ILE A 5 6.41 5.18 -2.73
C ILE A 5 6.32 4.14 -1.62
N ILE A 6 6.66 4.54 -0.40
CA ILE A 6 6.68 3.64 0.75
C ILE A 6 5.61 4.10 1.73
N ILE A 7 4.70 3.19 2.10
CA ILE A 7 3.66 3.46 3.09
C ILE A 7 3.91 2.54 4.28
N PRO A 8 4.41 3.07 5.40
CA PRO A 8 4.49 2.28 6.62
C PRO A 8 3.09 2.14 7.22
N ASN A 9 2.77 0.95 7.70
CA ASN A 9 1.46 0.68 8.28
C ASN A 9 1.58 -0.02 9.62
N ILE A 10 0.86 0.50 10.60
CA ILE A 10 0.55 -0.21 11.83
C ILE A 10 -0.88 0.16 12.21
N ASN A 11 -1.77 -0.84 12.22
CA ASN A 11 -3.18 -0.66 12.58
C ASN A 11 -3.87 0.48 11.81
N GLY A 12 -3.60 0.55 10.50
CA GLY A 12 -4.11 1.63 9.64
C GLY A 12 -5.47 1.35 9.01
N LYS A 13 -6.30 0.54 9.65
CA LYS A 13 -7.60 0.13 9.12
C LYS A 13 -8.45 1.28 8.62
N GLY A 14 -8.39 2.44 9.29
CA GLY A 14 -9.22 3.59 8.93
C GLY A 14 -8.68 4.44 7.79
N TRP A 15 -7.42 4.22 7.34
CA TRP A 15 -6.81 5.11 6.34
C TRP A 15 -6.00 4.39 5.26
N LEU A 16 -5.57 3.15 5.51
CA LEU A 16 -4.61 2.49 4.61
C LEU A 16 -5.19 2.30 3.22
N LYS A 17 -6.42 1.83 3.12
CA LYS A 17 -7.05 1.59 1.82
C LYS A 17 -7.15 2.87 1.01
N ASP A 18 -7.58 3.97 1.64
CA ASP A 18 -7.70 5.25 0.96
C ASP A 18 -6.34 5.75 0.48
N SER A 19 -5.29 5.55 1.28
CA SER A 19 -3.93 5.93 0.89
C SER A 19 -3.47 5.14 -0.33
N ILE A 20 -3.69 3.83 -0.34
CA ILE A 20 -3.29 2.99 -1.47
C ILE A 20 -4.08 3.39 -2.73
N GLU A 21 -5.39 3.57 -2.61
CA GLU A 21 -6.21 3.94 -3.75
C GLU A 21 -5.82 5.30 -4.31
N SER A 22 -5.44 6.25 -3.46
CA SER A 22 -5.03 7.56 -3.95
C SER A 22 -3.72 7.49 -4.73
N VAL A 23 -2.81 6.58 -4.38
CA VAL A 23 -1.60 6.37 -5.17
C VAL A 23 -1.94 5.86 -6.56
N TYR A 24 -2.84 4.89 -6.66
CA TYR A 24 -3.23 4.33 -7.96
C TYR A 24 -4.11 5.28 -8.78
N ALA A 25 -4.71 6.29 -8.14
CA ALA A 25 -5.52 7.28 -8.85
C ALA A 25 -4.69 8.37 -9.51
N GLN A 26 -3.39 8.42 -9.28
CA GLN A 26 -2.53 9.41 -9.90
C GLN A 26 -2.46 9.22 -11.41
N THR A 27 -2.31 10.33 -12.14
CA THR A 27 -2.13 10.24 -13.58
C THR A 27 -0.78 9.65 -13.96
N GLU A 28 0.25 9.89 -13.15
CA GLU A 28 1.57 9.29 -13.36
C GLU A 28 1.57 7.88 -12.79
N GLN A 29 1.79 6.89 -13.65
CA GLN A 29 1.77 5.49 -13.26
C GLN A 29 3.16 4.85 -13.22
N ASP A 30 4.21 5.63 -13.43
CA ASP A 30 5.59 5.11 -13.38
C ASP A 30 6.10 5.11 -11.94
N PHE A 31 5.51 4.24 -11.12
CA PHE A 31 5.88 4.14 -9.70
C PHE A 31 5.89 2.68 -9.24
N GLU A 32 6.55 2.47 -8.12
CA GLU A 32 6.49 1.23 -7.36
C GLU A 32 5.94 1.55 -5.97
N LEU A 33 4.93 0.84 -5.53
CA LEU A 33 4.33 1.04 -4.21
C LEU A 33 4.73 -0.10 -3.28
N ILE A 34 5.33 0.25 -2.16
CA ILE A 34 5.74 -0.70 -1.13
C ILE A 34 5.01 -0.36 0.15
N VAL A 35 4.20 -1.30 0.65
CA VAL A 35 3.57 -1.18 1.96
C VAL A 35 4.36 -2.03 2.94
N VAL A 36 4.82 -1.43 4.02
CA VAL A 36 5.57 -2.12 5.07
C VAL A 36 4.67 -2.25 6.30
N ASP A 37 4.28 -3.47 6.63
CA ASP A 37 3.44 -3.71 7.80
C ASP A 37 4.30 -4.01 9.02
N ASN A 38 4.08 -3.24 10.08
CA ASN A 38 4.89 -3.31 11.30
C ASN A 38 4.16 -4.03 12.44
N GLY A 39 3.49 -5.13 12.12
CA GLY A 39 2.82 -5.94 13.13
C GLY A 39 1.40 -5.50 13.45
N SER A 40 0.63 -5.17 12.41
CA SER A 40 -0.77 -4.79 12.62
C SER A 40 -1.59 -5.93 13.22
N THR A 41 -2.47 -5.57 14.14
CA THR A 41 -3.40 -6.50 14.78
C THR A 41 -4.85 -6.29 14.36
N ASP A 42 -5.11 -5.27 13.54
CA ASP A 42 -6.43 -4.99 13.01
C ASP A 42 -6.56 -5.58 11.58
N GLU A 43 -7.59 -5.19 10.85
CA GLU A 43 -7.84 -5.69 9.50
C GLU A 43 -6.96 -5.04 8.43
N SER A 44 -6.09 -4.10 8.79
CA SER A 44 -5.30 -3.38 7.80
C SER A 44 -4.34 -4.29 7.04
N LEU A 45 -3.80 -5.31 7.69
CA LEU A 45 -2.92 -6.26 7.01
C LEU A 45 -3.69 -7.01 5.91
N GLU A 46 -4.91 -7.45 6.18
CA GLU A 46 -5.74 -8.10 5.17
C GLU A 46 -6.09 -7.14 4.03
N GLN A 47 -6.35 -5.88 4.36
CA GLN A 47 -6.57 -4.86 3.34
C GLN A 47 -5.35 -4.73 2.43
N ALA A 48 -4.15 -4.66 3.01
CA ALA A 48 -2.92 -4.57 2.22
C ALA A 48 -2.73 -5.82 1.35
N ARG A 49 -2.99 -6.99 1.89
CA ARG A 49 -2.86 -8.24 1.14
C ARG A 49 -3.77 -8.31 -0.08
N SER A 50 -4.93 -7.66 -0.01
CA SER A 50 -5.88 -7.66 -1.13
C SER A 50 -5.34 -6.90 -2.35
N TYR A 51 -4.30 -6.09 -2.19
CA TYR A 51 -3.70 -5.34 -3.28
C TYR A 51 -2.53 -6.05 -3.96
N ARG A 52 -2.18 -7.26 -3.54
CA ARG A 52 -1.02 -7.98 -4.08
C ARG A 52 -1.10 -8.21 -5.59
N SER A 53 -2.30 -8.27 -6.15
CA SER A 53 -2.47 -8.46 -7.59
C SER A 53 -2.33 -7.16 -8.39
N ARG A 54 -2.25 -6.01 -7.73
CA ARG A 54 -2.08 -4.74 -8.42
C ARG A 54 -0.68 -4.62 -9.02
N PRO A 55 -0.53 -3.94 -10.16
CA PRO A 55 0.79 -3.77 -10.76
C PRO A 55 1.69 -2.90 -9.88
N ASN A 56 2.96 -3.26 -9.85
CA ASN A 56 3.99 -2.50 -9.12
C ASN A 56 3.71 -2.39 -7.61
N PHE A 57 3.07 -3.38 -7.04
CA PHE A 57 2.74 -3.42 -5.61
C PHE A 57 3.60 -4.47 -4.90
N GLN A 58 4.15 -4.11 -3.75
CA GLN A 58 4.88 -5.04 -2.90
C GLN A 58 4.45 -4.84 -1.44
N LEU A 59 4.22 -5.93 -0.74
CA LEU A 59 3.91 -5.92 0.68
C LEU A 59 5.03 -6.60 1.44
N ILE A 60 5.58 -5.90 2.44
CA ILE A 60 6.58 -6.43 3.36
C ILE A 60 5.92 -6.54 4.73
N GLU A 61 5.91 -7.75 5.28
CA GLU A 61 5.32 -8.04 6.59
C GLU A 61 6.36 -8.21 7.66
#